data_4cfce1abe3c7c48d5737ef99e4909a6f
#
_entry.id   4cfce1abe3c7c48d5737ef99e4909a6f
#
_cell.length_a   1.000
_cell.length_b   1.000
_cell.length_c   1.000
_cell.angle_alpha   90.00
_cell.angle_beta   90.00
_cell.angle_gamma   90.00
#
_symmetry.space_group_name_H-M   'P 1'
#
loop_
_entity.id
_entity.type
_entity.pdbx_description
1 polymer ?
#
loop_
_entity_poly.entity_id
_entity_poly.type
_entity_poly.pdbx_seq_one_letter_code
_entity_poly.pdbx_strand_id
1 'polypeptide(L)'
;MARVIVIGGIESTYSNAQTLHECGEEIVMFYTRGPTSSGWEGVDMIDESSFPFAGEVPRTIVNGNINDHIDEMRALRPDVIYSFGWQQIFGRKLLSLCKIVGIHESLLPQGAGPVPIANAILHGIERTGCTLFWVDGGVDTGPIIGQLAGLQDPRLNNSTTLYRESMRLGSDLLRMYVTHINSGEAPAIPQDHSKRQAYGKITWNDWPDELVSRARVYPYV
;
A
#
# COMPACT_ATOMS: atom_id res chain seq x y z
N MET A 1 -20.70 0.85 -8.76
CA MET A 1 -19.54 1.55 -9.36
C MET A 1 -19.28 2.80 -8.53
N ALA A 2 -18.19 2.84 -7.80
CA ALA A 2 -17.79 4.02 -7.05
C ALA A 2 -16.74 4.82 -7.82
N ARG A 3 -16.70 6.13 -7.57
CA ARG A 3 -15.67 7.04 -8.08
C ARG A 3 -14.47 7.00 -7.15
N VAL A 4 -13.35 6.50 -7.63
CA VAL A 4 -12.19 6.27 -6.76
C VAL A 4 -10.96 7.07 -7.21
N ILE A 5 -10.20 7.56 -6.23
CA ILE A 5 -8.85 8.09 -6.43
C ILE A 5 -7.87 7.02 -5.98
N VAL A 6 -6.80 6.82 -6.75
CA VAL A 6 -5.68 5.95 -6.38
C VAL A 6 -4.45 6.79 -6.07
N ILE A 7 -3.82 6.53 -4.92
CA ILE A 7 -2.60 7.19 -4.48
C ILE A 7 -1.49 6.14 -4.33
N GLY A 8 -0.39 6.32 -5.06
CA GLY A 8 0.75 5.42 -5.03
C GLY A 8 1.60 5.54 -6.30
N GLY A 9 2.68 4.76 -6.39
CA GLY A 9 3.58 4.90 -7.53
C GLY A 9 4.52 3.70 -7.71
N ILE A 10 4.22 2.59 -7.06
CA ILE A 10 4.97 1.33 -7.15
C ILE A 10 4.13 0.28 -7.89
N GLU A 11 4.76 -0.83 -8.29
CA GLU A 11 4.11 -1.88 -9.06
C GLU A 11 2.81 -2.38 -8.42
N SER A 12 2.80 -2.59 -7.10
CA SER A 12 1.58 -3.01 -6.39
C SER A 12 0.44 -2.00 -6.49
N THR A 13 0.73 -0.71 -6.63
CA THR A 13 -0.29 0.33 -6.85
C THR A 13 -1.06 0.05 -8.13
N TYR A 14 -0.35 -0.23 -9.21
CA TYR A 14 -0.97 -0.44 -10.53
C TYR A 14 -1.67 -1.79 -10.64
N SER A 15 -1.09 -2.84 -10.05
CA SER A 15 -1.73 -4.15 -9.94
C SER A 15 -3.06 -4.07 -9.18
N ASN A 16 -3.08 -3.36 -8.05
CA ASN A 16 -4.30 -3.18 -7.27
C ASN A 16 -5.31 -2.26 -7.97
N ALA A 17 -4.84 -1.22 -8.68
CA ALA A 17 -5.71 -0.37 -9.48
C ALA A 17 -6.36 -1.13 -10.64
N GLN A 18 -5.61 -2.02 -11.30
CA GLN A 18 -6.16 -2.92 -12.31
C GLN A 18 -7.28 -3.80 -11.71
N THR A 19 -7.06 -4.33 -10.51
CA THR A 19 -8.08 -5.10 -9.80
C THR A 19 -9.33 -4.27 -9.48
N LEU A 20 -9.18 -3.01 -9.05
CA LEU A 20 -10.31 -2.11 -8.82
C LEU A 20 -11.10 -1.87 -10.11
N HIS A 21 -10.42 -1.63 -11.23
CA HIS A 21 -11.03 -1.46 -12.53
C HIS A 21 -11.80 -2.73 -12.97
N GLU A 22 -11.20 -3.91 -12.81
CA GLU A 22 -11.86 -5.19 -13.09
C GLU A 22 -13.10 -5.43 -12.21
N CYS A 23 -13.11 -4.90 -10.99
CA CYS A 23 -14.27 -4.91 -10.09
C CYS A 23 -15.34 -3.87 -10.48
N GLY A 24 -15.10 -3.06 -11.51
CA GLY A 24 -16.06 -2.07 -12.02
C GLY A 24 -15.97 -0.70 -11.35
N GLU A 25 -14.84 -0.37 -10.70
CA GLU A 25 -14.63 0.96 -10.10
C GLU A 25 -14.24 1.99 -11.16
N GLU A 26 -14.77 3.21 -11.06
CA GLU A 26 -14.39 4.36 -11.90
C GLU A 26 -13.15 5.04 -11.29
N ILE A 27 -11.95 4.72 -11.81
CA ILE A 27 -10.74 5.42 -11.36
C ILE A 27 -10.71 6.80 -12.03
N VAL A 28 -10.91 7.86 -11.25
CA VAL A 28 -11.02 9.23 -11.76
C VAL A 28 -9.69 9.98 -11.76
N MET A 29 -8.71 9.54 -10.96
CA MET A 29 -7.40 10.20 -10.85
C MET A 29 -6.38 9.28 -10.18
N PHE A 30 -5.14 9.37 -10.66
CA PHE A 30 -3.96 8.87 -9.94
C PHE A 30 -3.14 10.02 -9.36
N TYR A 31 -2.75 9.89 -8.11
CA TYR A 31 -1.69 10.69 -7.50
C TYR A 31 -0.47 9.82 -7.30
N THR A 32 0.62 10.16 -7.96
CA THR A 32 1.87 9.38 -7.95
C THR A 32 3.07 10.28 -7.67
N ARG A 33 4.23 9.69 -7.42
CA ARG A 33 5.47 10.43 -7.27
C ARG A 33 6.35 10.28 -8.50
N GLY A 34 7.10 11.33 -8.81
CA GLY A 34 8.11 11.29 -9.86
C GLY A 34 9.36 10.53 -9.40
N PRO A 35 10.18 10.03 -10.32
CA PRO A 35 11.38 9.22 -10.03
C PRO A 35 12.46 9.98 -9.25
N THR A 36 12.40 11.31 -9.21
CA THR A 36 13.35 12.17 -8.47
C THR A 36 12.81 12.64 -7.11
N SER A 37 11.68 12.14 -6.65
CA SER A 37 11.08 12.56 -5.38
C SER A 37 11.93 12.07 -4.20
N SER A 38 12.36 12.99 -3.33
CA SER A 38 13.13 12.64 -2.12
C SER A 38 12.33 11.71 -1.20
N GLY A 39 13.03 10.76 -0.58
CA GLY A 39 12.45 9.77 0.32
C GLY A 39 11.93 8.51 -0.36
N TRP A 40 12.16 8.39 -1.68
CA TRP A 40 11.86 7.20 -2.48
C TRP A 40 13.11 6.60 -3.11
N GLU A 41 14.29 6.98 -2.59
CA GLU A 41 15.54 6.37 -3.04
C GLU A 41 15.47 4.85 -2.80
N GLY A 42 15.73 4.08 -3.86
CA GLY A 42 15.69 2.62 -3.81
C GLY A 42 14.29 1.99 -3.93
N VAL A 43 13.27 2.73 -4.32
CA VAL A 43 11.96 2.19 -4.69
C VAL A 43 11.82 2.24 -6.21
N ASP A 44 11.61 1.08 -6.85
CA ASP A 44 11.35 1.02 -8.28
C ASP A 44 10.00 1.68 -8.61
N MET A 45 10.09 2.92 -9.07
CA MET A 45 8.95 3.60 -9.66
C MET A 45 8.69 3.01 -11.04
N ILE A 46 7.44 2.65 -11.30
CA ILE A 46 7.07 2.20 -12.65
C ILE A 46 7.29 3.34 -13.64
N ASP A 47 7.97 3.06 -14.74
CA ASP A 47 8.15 3.97 -15.86
C ASP A 47 6.78 4.39 -16.41
N GLU A 48 6.70 5.63 -16.88
CA GLU A 48 5.48 6.19 -17.50
C GLU A 48 4.95 5.35 -18.66
N SER A 49 5.85 4.73 -19.43
CA SER A 49 5.48 3.84 -20.54
C SER A 49 4.79 2.55 -20.10
N SER A 50 4.97 2.17 -18.83
CA SER A 50 4.39 0.95 -18.24
C SER A 50 3.11 1.24 -17.44
N PHE A 51 2.63 2.50 -17.44
CA PHE A 51 1.41 2.87 -16.73
C PHE A 51 0.19 2.27 -17.42
N PRO A 52 -0.52 1.30 -16.82
CA PRO A 52 -1.56 0.51 -17.49
C PRO A 52 -2.79 1.33 -17.90
N PHE A 53 -2.96 2.54 -17.36
CA PHE A 53 -4.05 3.46 -17.69
C PHE A 53 -3.58 4.71 -18.45
N ALA A 54 -2.42 4.63 -19.13
CA ALA A 54 -1.88 5.75 -19.88
C ALA A 54 -2.87 6.23 -20.97
N GLY A 55 -3.23 7.51 -20.89
CA GLY A 55 -4.20 8.13 -21.81
C GLY A 55 -5.67 7.89 -21.45
N GLU A 56 -5.99 7.02 -20.48
CA GLU A 56 -7.37 6.73 -20.07
C GLU A 56 -7.75 7.45 -18.78
N VAL A 57 -6.84 7.47 -17.79
CA VAL A 57 -7.07 8.08 -16.48
C VAL A 57 -6.07 9.22 -16.24
N PRO A 58 -6.52 10.40 -15.81
CA PRO A 58 -5.64 11.51 -15.46
C PRO A 58 -4.67 11.14 -14.31
N ARG A 59 -3.46 11.73 -14.36
CA ARG A 59 -2.42 11.51 -13.38
C ARG A 59 -1.79 12.81 -12.93
N THR A 60 -1.64 12.99 -11.62
CA THR A 60 -0.90 14.10 -11.01
C THR A 60 0.37 13.58 -10.35
N ILE A 61 1.52 14.15 -10.72
CA ILE A 61 2.80 13.88 -10.06
C ILE A 61 2.92 14.78 -8.82
N VAL A 62 2.95 14.17 -7.66
CA VAL A 62 3.06 14.89 -6.38
C VAL A 62 4.54 15.18 -6.09
N ASN A 63 4.96 16.42 -6.30
CA ASN A 63 6.32 16.89 -6.03
C ASN A 63 6.52 17.42 -4.60
N GLY A 64 5.45 17.56 -3.83
CA GLY A 64 5.43 18.05 -2.46
C GLY A 64 4.68 17.13 -1.51
N ASN A 65 3.74 17.71 -0.77
CA ASN A 65 2.92 16.96 0.17
C ASN A 65 1.56 16.62 -0.47
N ILE A 66 1.13 15.35 -0.34
CA ILE A 66 -0.17 14.89 -0.86
C ILE A 66 -1.34 15.72 -0.27
N ASN A 67 -1.17 16.24 0.94
CA ASN A 67 -2.20 17.05 1.59
C ASN A 67 -2.43 18.41 0.92
N ASP A 68 -1.52 18.85 0.07
CA ASP A 68 -1.66 20.11 -0.68
C ASP A 68 -2.65 19.97 -1.86
N HIS A 69 -3.00 18.74 -2.25
CA HIS A 69 -3.93 18.42 -3.34
C HIS A 69 -5.40 18.25 -2.91
N ILE A 70 -5.73 18.59 -1.66
CA ILE A 70 -7.08 18.29 -1.11
C ILE A 70 -8.21 18.97 -1.87
N ASP A 71 -8.02 20.20 -2.36
CA ASP A 71 -9.07 20.94 -3.06
C ASP A 71 -9.31 20.38 -4.46
N GLU A 72 -8.25 19.91 -5.13
CA GLU A 72 -8.34 19.15 -6.38
C GLU A 72 -9.09 17.84 -6.16
N MET A 73 -8.70 17.05 -5.15
CA MET A 73 -9.38 15.79 -4.80
C MET A 73 -10.86 16.01 -4.47
N ARG A 74 -11.19 17.09 -3.73
CA ARG A 74 -12.58 17.43 -3.40
C ARG A 74 -13.41 17.73 -4.65
N ALA A 75 -12.84 18.43 -5.64
CA ALA A 75 -13.52 18.73 -6.89
C ALA A 75 -13.85 17.48 -7.70
N LEU A 76 -13.06 16.41 -7.58
CA LEU A 76 -13.29 15.12 -8.22
C LEU A 76 -14.44 14.32 -7.58
N ARG A 77 -14.87 14.68 -6.35
CA ARG A 77 -15.95 14.01 -5.61
C ARG A 77 -15.74 12.49 -5.51
N PRO A 78 -14.63 12.03 -4.95
CA PRO A 78 -14.42 10.59 -4.78
C PRO A 78 -15.34 10.02 -3.70
N ASP A 79 -15.81 8.80 -3.92
CA ASP A 79 -16.51 8.01 -2.90
C ASP A 79 -15.50 7.39 -1.93
N VAL A 80 -14.37 6.91 -2.47
CA VAL A 80 -13.29 6.26 -1.72
C VAL A 80 -11.93 6.66 -2.32
N ILE A 81 -10.92 6.80 -1.47
CA ILE A 81 -9.51 6.90 -1.87
C ILE A 81 -8.83 5.57 -1.54
N TYR A 82 -8.09 5.01 -2.48
CA TYR A 82 -7.23 3.86 -2.27
C TYR A 82 -5.76 4.28 -2.25
N SER A 83 -5.05 3.91 -1.21
CA SER A 83 -3.63 4.23 -1.01
C SER A 83 -2.79 2.96 -0.96
N PHE A 84 -1.91 2.79 -1.95
CA PHE A 84 -1.09 1.60 -2.10
C PHE A 84 0.39 1.99 -2.19
N GLY A 85 1.19 1.59 -1.18
CA GLY A 85 2.61 1.88 -1.13
C GLY A 85 2.96 3.37 -0.98
N TRP A 86 2.09 4.18 -0.40
CA TRP A 86 2.31 5.61 -0.15
C TRP A 86 2.95 5.85 1.22
N GLN A 87 3.95 6.71 1.29
CA GLN A 87 4.77 6.89 2.50
C GLN A 87 4.48 8.17 3.30
N GLN A 88 3.63 9.07 2.79
CA GLN A 88 3.29 10.29 3.53
C GLN A 88 2.05 10.09 4.40
N ILE A 89 2.05 10.76 5.55
CA ILE A 89 0.88 10.77 6.45
C ILE A 89 -0.23 11.64 5.85
N PHE A 90 -1.44 11.12 5.87
CA PHE A 90 -2.64 11.84 5.48
C PHE A 90 -3.09 12.77 6.61
N GLY A 91 -3.20 14.05 6.33
CA GLY A 91 -3.64 15.06 7.29
C GLY A 91 -5.14 14.99 7.55
N ARG A 92 -5.57 15.55 8.68
CA ARG A 92 -6.99 15.52 9.11
C ARG A 92 -7.97 15.99 8.04
N LYS A 93 -7.62 17.03 7.26
CA LYS A 93 -8.48 17.56 6.20
C LYS A 93 -8.69 16.55 5.08
N LEU A 94 -7.65 15.82 4.70
CA LEU A 94 -7.71 14.78 3.66
C LEU A 94 -8.48 13.54 4.17
N LEU A 95 -8.23 13.11 5.40
CA LEU A 95 -8.97 12.03 6.07
C LEU A 95 -10.47 12.35 6.26
N SER A 96 -10.84 13.62 6.31
CA SER A 96 -12.25 14.04 6.41
C SER A 96 -12.97 14.18 5.06
N LEU A 97 -12.26 14.03 3.94
CA LEU A 97 -12.85 14.15 2.61
C LEU A 97 -13.74 12.95 2.28
N CYS A 98 -13.19 11.78 2.38
CA CYS A 98 -13.89 10.49 2.27
C CYS A 98 -13.07 9.40 2.99
N LYS A 99 -13.56 8.16 3.00
CA LYS A 99 -12.81 7.03 3.54
C LYS A 99 -11.58 6.75 2.68
N ILE A 100 -10.46 6.44 3.34
CA ILE A 100 -9.22 6.02 2.68
C ILE A 100 -8.94 4.58 3.06
N VAL A 101 -8.69 3.75 2.05
CA VAL A 101 -8.35 2.33 2.20
C VAL A 101 -6.88 2.14 1.87
N GLY A 102 -6.16 1.44 2.73
CA GLY A 102 -4.76 1.07 2.53
C GLY A 102 -4.58 -0.44 2.41
N ILE A 103 -3.50 -0.83 1.75
CA ILE A 103 -2.96 -2.19 1.78
C ILE A 103 -1.58 -2.12 2.41
N HIS A 104 -1.31 -3.06 3.33
CA HIS A 104 -0.01 -3.22 3.97
C HIS A 104 0.45 -4.68 3.89
N GLU A 105 1.70 -4.89 3.49
CA GLU A 105 2.26 -6.21 3.19
C GLU A 105 2.73 -6.94 4.44
N SER A 106 1.88 -6.95 5.47
CA SER A 106 2.03 -7.72 6.70
C SER A 106 0.67 -8.08 7.32
N LEU A 107 0.68 -8.88 8.37
CA LEU A 107 -0.50 -9.17 9.20
C LEU A 107 -0.56 -8.18 10.37
N LEU A 108 -1.10 -6.98 10.13
CA LEU A 108 -1.24 -5.96 11.18
C LEU A 108 -1.99 -6.50 12.40
N PRO A 109 -1.61 -6.09 13.62
CA PRO A 109 -0.70 -5.02 13.98
C PRO A 109 0.79 -5.40 13.99
N GLN A 110 1.15 -6.60 13.54
CA GLN A 110 2.54 -7.03 13.40
C GLN A 110 3.11 -6.56 12.07
N GLY A 111 4.39 -6.19 12.04
CA GLY A 111 5.07 -5.74 10.83
C GLY A 111 4.63 -4.37 10.34
N ALA A 112 4.11 -3.51 11.21
CA ALA A 112 3.76 -2.14 10.87
C ALA A 112 5.00 -1.29 10.55
N GLY A 113 4.84 -0.25 9.72
CA GLY A 113 5.92 0.65 9.32
C GLY A 113 6.50 0.36 7.94
N PRO A 114 7.61 0.99 7.57
CA PRO A 114 8.17 0.92 6.22
C PRO A 114 8.76 -0.46 5.90
N VAL A 115 8.77 -0.79 4.61
CA VAL A 115 9.40 -1.99 4.02
C VAL A 115 9.12 -3.29 4.77
N PRO A 116 7.85 -3.65 4.99
CA PRO A 116 7.46 -4.76 5.85
C PRO A 116 8.02 -6.11 5.38
N ILE A 117 8.13 -6.33 4.08
CA ILE A 117 8.67 -7.57 3.51
C ILE A 117 10.15 -7.74 3.84
N ALA A 118 10.96 -6.71 3.64
CA ALA A 118 12.38 -6.76 3.99
C ALA A 118 12.56 -6.96 5.51
N ASN A 119 11.78 -6.25 6.31
CA ASN A 119 11.80 -6.44 7.77
C ASN A 119 11.39 -7.87 8.17
N ALA A 120 10.42 -8.48 7.50
CA ALA A 120 10.03 -9.86 7.79
C ALA A 120 11.19 -10.85 7.56
N ILE A 121 11.99 -10.65 6.49
CA ILE A 121 13.17 -11.47 6.21
C ILE A 121 14.26 -11.25 7.26
N LEU A 122 14.61 -9.98 7.52
CA LEU A 122 15.69 -9.61 8.42
C LEU A 122 15.44 -10.08 9.86
N HIS A 123 14.20 -9.95 10.33
CA HIS A 123 13.82 -10.35 11.69
C HIS A 123 13.37 -11.81 11.81
N GLY A 124 13.47 -12.61 10.75
CA GLY A 124 13.12 -14.03 10.77
C GLY A 124 11.65 -14.28 11.13
N ILE A 125 10.75 -13.42 10.68
CA ILE A 125 9.31 -13.57 10.93
C ILE A 125 8.83 -14.87 10.27
N GLU A 126 8.11 -15.69 11.03
CA GLU A 126 7.68 -17.01 10.53
C GLU A 126 6.58 -16.92 9.48
N ARG A 127 5.72 -15.93 9.58
CA ARG A 127 4.54 -15.79 8.74
C ARG A 127 4.22 -14.33 8.49
N THR A 128 4.02 -13.99 7.23
CA THR A 128 3.53 -12.69 6.81
C THR A 128 2.24 -12.83 6.00
N GLY A 129 1.76 -11.76 5.43
CA GLY A 129 0.56 -11.73 4.61
C GLY A 129 0.26 -10.32 4.13
N CYS A 130 -1.01 -10.04 3.92
CA CYS A 130 -1.47 -8.74 3.46
C CYS A 130 -2.69 -8.31 4.29
N THR A 131 -2.73 -7.04 4.66
CA THR A 131 -3.83 -6.42 5.39
C THR A 131 -4.45 -5.31 4.56
N LEU A 132 -5.76 -5.39 4.35
CA LEU A 132 -6.60 -4.30 3.86
C LEU A 132 -7.18 -3.59 5.09
N PHE A 133 -7.04 -2.26 5.18
CA PHE A 133 -7.41 -1.52 6.38
C PHE A 133 -7.90 -0.10 6.06
N TRP A 134 -8.67 0.48 6.97
CA TRP A 134 -9.05 1.89 6.91
C TRP A 134 -7.89 2.76 7.37
N VAL A 135 -7.46 3.68 6.55
CA VAL A 135 -6.37 4.60 6.91
C VAL A 135 -6.87 5.64 7.90
N ASP A 136 -6.10 5.84 8.96
CA ASP A 136 -6.31 6.86 9.99
C ASP A 136 -5.12 7.85 10.06
N GLY A 137 -5.03 8.64 11.13
CA GLY A 137 -3.95 9.60 11.31
C GLY A 137 -2.61 9.01 11.78
N GLY A 138 -2.55 7.72 12.05
CA GLY A 138 -1.33 7.01 12.47
C GLY A 138 -0.67 6.25 11.33
N VAL A 139 0.47 5.64 11.63
CA VAL A 139 1.17 4.75 10.68
C VAL A 139 0.62 3.34 10.87
N ASP A 140 -0.13 2.85 9.91
CA ASP A 140 -0.72 1.49 9.86
C ASP A 140 -1.51 1.13 11.14
N THR A 141 -2.23 2.11 11.72
CA THR A 141 -2.96 1.95 12.98
C THR A 141 -4.46 1.79 12.82
N GLY A 142 -4.98 2.07 11.65
CA GLY A 142 -6.41 2.08 11.39
C GLY A 142 -7.07 0.70 11.46
N PRO A 143 -8.41 0.65 11.58
CA PRO A 143 -9.15 -0.59 11.71
C PRO A 143 -8.99 -1.51 10.51
N ILE A 144 -8.89 -2.81 10.75
CA ILE A 144 -8.73 -3.84 9.72
C ILE A 144 -10.06 -4.10 9.02
N ILE A 145 -10.04 -4.13 7.68
CA ILE A 145 -11.14 -4.58 6.82
C ILE A 145 -11.03 -6.10 6.63
N GLY A 146 -9.85 -6.57 6.27
CA GLY A 146 -9.59 -7.99 6.07
C GLY A 146 -8.09 -8.30 6.00
N GLN A 147 -7.75 -9.56 6.23
CA GLN A 147 -6.37 -10.06 6.17
C GLN A 147 -6.31 -11.40 5.47
N LEU A 148 -5.27 -11.60 4.67
CA LEU A 148 -4.91 -12.89 4.11
C LEU A 148 -3.47 -13.22 4.48
N ALA A 149 -3.28 -14.41 5.04
CA ALA A 149 -1.95 -14.89 5.36
C ALA A 149 -1.24 -15.41 4.11
N GLY A 150 0.03 -15.10 4.00
CA GLY A 150 0.91 -15.63 2.97
C GLY A 150 1.19 -17.11 3.16
N LEU A 151 1.49 -17.77 2.06
CA LEU A 151 1.93 -19.18 2.03
C LEU A 151 3.45 -19.31 2.06
N GLN A 152 4.16 -18.22 1.69
CA GLN A 152 5.61 -18.19 1.64
C GLN A 152 6.22 -17.89 3.02
N ASP A 153 7.22 -18.65 3.41
CA ASP A 153 7.96 -18.42 4.65
C ASP A 153 9.07 -17.39 4.41
N PRO A 154 9.04 -16.20 5.06
CA PRO A 154 10.09 -15.20 4.92
C PRO A 154 11.49 -15.68 5.27
N ARG A 155 11.64 -16.74 6.08
CA ARG A 155 12.93 -17.32 6.45
C ARG A 155 13.57 -18.12 5.31
N LEU A 156 12.76 -18.59 4.35
CA LEU A 156 13.17 -19.44 3.23
C LEU A 156 13.14 -18.72 1.88
N ASN A 157 12.41 -17.61 1.78
CA ASN A 157 12.16 -16.91 0.55
C ASN A 157 12.89 -15.55 0.50
N ASN A 158 12.93 -14.94 -0.67
CA ASN A 158 13.46 -13.61 -0.88
C ASN A 158 12.34 -12.56 -1.06
N SER A 159 12.70 -11.28 -1.04
CA SER A 159 11.74 -10.18 -1.15
C SER A 159 10.92 -10.22 -2.44
N THR A 160 11.50 -10.62 -3.58
CA THR A 160 10.77 -10.73 -4.85
C THR A 160 9.62 -11.73 -4.76
N THR A 161 9.88 -12.92 -4.20
CA THR A 161 8.86 -13.96 -4.05
C THR A 161 7.74 -13.51 -3.12
N LEU A 162 8.12 -12.93 -1.97
CA LEU A 162 7.16 -12.44 -0.99
C LEU A 162 6.34 -11.25 -1.53
N TYR A 163 6.97 -10.35 -2.29
CA TYR A 163 6.28 -9.20 -2.88
C TYR A 163 5.25 -9.64 -3.93
N ARG A 164 5.59 -10.57 -4.81
CA ARG A 164 4.63 -11.14 -5.77
C ARG A 164 3.44 -11.80 -5.08
N GLU A 165 3.71 -12.51 -3.99
CA GLU A 165 2.63 -13.08 -3.18
C GLU A 165 1.77 -11.98 -2.55
N SER A 166 2.36 -10.92 -1.98
CA SER A 166 1.60 -9.83 -1.36
C SER A 166 0.74 -9.07 -2.38
N MET A 167 1.21 -8.87 -3.62
CA MET A 167 0.40 -8.29 -4.69
C MET A 167 -0.84 -9.15 -5.00
N ARG A 168 -0.65 -10.47 -5.10
CA ARG A 168 -1.78 -11.40 -5.30
C ARG A 168 -2.78 -11.33 -4.15
N LEU A 169 -2.30 -11.37 -2.89
CA LEU A 169 -3.14 -11.29 -1.70
C LEU A 169 -3.88 -9.94 -1.60
N GLY A 170 -3.23 -8.84 -1.98
CA GLY A 170 -3.84 -7.52 -2.05
C GLY A 170 -5.00 -7.48 -3.05
N SER A 171 -4.78 -8.02 -4.25
CA SER A 171 -5.83 -8.14 -5.28
C SER A 171 -6.98 -9.02 -4.80
N ASP A 172 -6.71 -10.15 -4.14
CA ASP A 172 -7.74 -11.03 -3.59
C ASP A 172 -8.56 -10.31 -2.51
N LEU A 173 -7.92 -9.56 -1.61
CA LEU A 173 -8.62 -8.75 -0.60
C LEU A 173 -9.52 -7.69 -1.23
N LEU A 174 -9.05 -6.99 -2.28
CA LEU A 174 -9.87 -6.02 -2.99
C LEU A 174 -11.10 -6.67 -3.61
N ARG A 175 -10.96 -7.81 -4.31
CA ARG A 175 -12.10 -8.54 -4.88
C ARG A 175 -13.11 -8.98 -3.82
N MET A 176 -12.63 -9.36 -2.62
CA MET A 176 -13.49 -9.78 -1.51
C MET A 176 -14.27 -8.62 -0.89
N TYR A 177 -13.67 -7.43 -0.81
CA TYR A 177 -14.22 -6.37 0.03
C TYR A 177 -14.68 -5.11 -0.70
N VAL A 178 -14.36 -4.91 -1.99
CA VAL A 178 -14.69 -3.67 -2.71
C VAL A 178 -16.18 -3.34 -2.67
N THR A 179 -17.05 -4.33 -2.86
CA THR A 179 -18.50 -4.13 -2.78
C THR A 179 -18.96 -3.71 -1.38
N HIS A 180 -18.39 -4.31 -0.33
CA HIS A 180 -18.69 -3.94 1.06
C HIS A 180 -18.15 -2.56 1.43
N ILE A 181 -16.99 -2.18 0.88
CA ILE A 181 -16.42 -0.83 1.03
C ILE A 181 -17.38 0.20 0.45
N ASN A 182 -17.87 -0.04 -0.78
CA ASN A 182 -18.77 0.87 -1.48
C ASN A 182 -20.16 0.97 -0.83
N SER A 183 -20.67 -0.12 -0.25
CA SER A 183 -21.95 -0.09 0.49
C SER A 183 -21.81 0.49 1.91
N GLY A 184 -20.59 0.75 2.38
CA GLY A 184 -20.34 1.17 3.76
C GLY A 184 -20.44 0.05 4.79
N GLU A 185 -20.53 -1.21 4.36
CA GLU A 185 -20.69 -2.41 5.21
C GLU A 185 -19.38 -3.15 5.47
N ALA A 186 -18.26 -2.66 4.91
CA ALA A 186 -16.97 -3.28 5.13
C ALA A 186 -16.58 -3.27 6.62
N PRO A 187 -15.99 -4.36 7.11
CA PRO A 187 -15.54 -4.43 8.51
C PRO A 187 -14.64 -3.27 8.91
N ALA A 188 -14.64 -2.95 10.20
CA ALA A 188 -13.73 -1.99 10.83
C ALA A 188 -13.27 -2.58 12.17
N ILE A 189 -12.45 -3.62 12.13
CA ILE A 189 -11.99 -4.36 13.30
C ILE A 189 -10.82 -3.58 13.92
N PRO A 190 -10.96 -3.05 15.15
CA PRO A 190 -9.87 -2.35 15.83
C PRO A 190 -8.63 -3.25 15.98
N GLN A 191 -7.46 -2.67 15.74
CA GLN A 191 -6.20 -3.38 15.97
C GLN A 191 -5.92 -3.48 17.49
N ASP A 192 -5.44 -4.64 17.91
CA ASP A 192 -4.90 -4.82 19.27
C ASP A 192 -3.47 -4.24 19.34
N HIS A 193 -3.39 -2.95 19.68
CA HIS A 193 -2.11 -2.24 19.73
C HIS A 193 -1.13 -2.78 20.79
N SER A 194 -1.60 -3.60 21.76
CA SER A 194 -0.70 -4.30 22.69
C SER A 194 0.18 -5.34 21.99
N LYS A 195 -0.27 -5.83 20.82
CA LYS A 195 0.46 -6.78 19.96
C LYS A 195 1.21 -6.10 18.82
N ARG A 196 1.20 -4.76 18.80
CA ARG A 196 1.84 -4.02 17.71
C ARG A 196 3.34 -4.25 17.70
N GLN A 197 3.84 -4.73 16.57
CA GLN A 197 5.24 -4.80 16.26
C GLN A 197 5.50 -3.87 15.07
N ALA A 198 6.18 -2.77 15.32
CA ALA A 198 6.50 -1.78 14.30
C ALA A 198 8.01 -1.78 14.04
N TYR A 199 8.38 -1.70 12.77
CA TYR A 199 9.76 -1.59 12.34
C TYR A 199 10.06 -0.19 11.83
N GLY A 200 11.32 0.24 12.02
CA GLY A 200 11.86 1.48 11.49
C GLY A 200 12.46 1.31 10.09
N LYS A 201 13.14 2.36 9.65
CA LYS A 201 13.98 2.28 8.45
C LYS A 201 15.11 1.27 8.67
N ILE A 202 15.44 0.50 7.64
CA ILE A 202 16.50 -0.49 7.70
C ILE A 202 17.87 0.18 7.58
N THR A 203 18.76 -0.14 8.51
CA THR A 203 20.19 0.12 8.41
C THR A 203 20.86 -1.16 7.93
N TRP A 204 21.13 -1.25 6.65
CA TRP A 204 21.56 -2.50 6.00
C TRP A 204 22.85 -3.10 6.56
N ASN A 205 23.78 -2.24 7.00
CA ASN A 205 25.08 -2.67 7.53
C ASN A 205 24.97 -3.36 8.90
N ASP A 206 23.82 -3.33 9.55
CA ASP A 206 23.57 -3.99 10.84
C ASP A 206 23.22 -5.47 10.67
N TRP A 207 23.11 -5.97 9.44
CA TRP A 207 22.61 -7.31 9.14
C TRP A 207 23.64 -8.15 8.37
N PRO A 208 23.64 -9.49 8.57
CA PRO A 208 24.46 -10.40 7.79
C PRO A 208 24.18 -10.31 6.28
N ASP A 209 25.24 -10.38 5.47
CA ASP A 209 25.17 -10.26 4.00
C ASP A 209 24.17 -11.22 3.36
N GLU A 210 24.05 -12.44 3.89
CA GLU A 210 23.09 -13.43 3.42
C GLU A 210 21.64 -12.93 3.55
N LEU A 211 21.29 -12.35 4.70
CA LEU A 211 19.94 -11.80 4.92
C LEU A 211 19.73 -10.55 4.07
N VAL A 212 20.73 -9.69 3.97
CA VAL A 212 20.70 -8.48 3.15
C VAL A 212 20.46 -8.83 1.69
N SER A 213 21.16 -9.82 1.14
CA SER A 213 21.00 -10.25 -0.25
C SER A 213 19.60 -10.77 -0.55
N ARG A 214 18.97 -11.46 0.39
CA ARG A 214 17.57 -11.92 0.26
C ARG A 214 16.56 -10.80 0.40
N ALA A 215 16.79 -9.86 1.32
CA ALA A 215 15.87 -8.77 1.63
C ALA A 215 15.91 -7.62 0.59
N ARG A 216 17.04 -7.41 -0.08
CA ARG A 216 17.23 -6.37 -1.09
C ARG A 216 16.76 -6.75 -2.50
N VAL A 217 16.42 -7.98 -2.75
CA VAL A 217 15.92 -8.39 -4.07
C VAL A 217 14.56 -7.75 -4.28
N TYR A 218 14.40 -7.05 -5.41
CA TYR A 218 13.20 -6.36 -5.90
C TYR A 218 11.98 -6.30 -4.95
N PRO A 219 11.31 -5.16 -4.82
CA PRO A 219 11.55 -3.87 -5.48
C PRO A 219 12.41 -2.90 -4.63
N TYR A 220 13.06 -3.38 -3.61
CA TYR A 220 13.77 -2.57 -2.60
C TYR A 220 15.29 -2.72 -2.81
N VAL A 221 15.80 -2.07 -3.83
CA VAL A 221 17.25 -1.99 -4.08
C VAL A 221 17.90 -0.89 -3.25
#